data_a74936cae6d2c04f6f8e2aaf0cf36f97
#
_entry.id   a74936cae6d2c04f6f8e2aaf0cf36f97
#
_cell.length_a   1.000
_cell.length_b   1.000
_cell.length_c   1.000
_cell.angle_alpha   90.00
_cell.angle_beta   90.00
_cell.angle_gamma   90.00
#
_symmetry.space_group_name_H-M   'P 1'
#
loop_
_entity.id
_entity.type
_entity.pdbx_description
1 polymer ?
#
loop_
_entity_poly.entity_id
_entity_poly.type
_entity_poly.pdbx_seq_one_letter_code
_entity_poly.pdbx_strand_id
1 'polypeptide(L)'
;MRILLLLLLLCGNAGAVERVLDFHSEIRIAADGTLTVTEVIVVQAEGREIRRGILRDFPTDYRDRRGARVVAPFEVLRVTRNGEAERHSLERRNNGVRVRIGDPEAQLRYGRHTYEIRYRTARQIGFFDDHDELYWNVNGNGWTFAFDNISAEVTLPKPVPPAQLKAEAYTGPVGAQGRNYQVFTQDGAAAWRSTRPFQPREGMTIVLAFPKGVVARPTPLQRAAWFLSANRGVLAGLAGMCVLLGFLYWRWSLVGRDPRAGPRFPRYEAPPGLGPAGVRFIDKMGADDRGFAAALLGLGARGYLKVTEAARQAGGGYAIERTGKSVEFFPGEQAISEMLLGPGKPIVIGRQHSLGVEAARKSFAVDLEGRFGQALFSKNRGSLAAGAGIAFATVGLMHLLDAPGAYLAAIGGAMALLLLFFARILPAYSVGGRKLQDGIEGLRQYLSVAEADELRRMKAPPQTGEEFARMLPYAVALGVEKTWADRFTTLLGASAVAAAAGAYYSSDQGFGDAGSFSSSVASLGESVSAAATPPGSNSGSGGGGSSGGGGGGGGGSGW
;
A
#
# COMPACT_ATOMS: atom_id res chain seq x y z
N MET A 1 -25.37 -23.22 -70.80
CA MET A 1 -24.55 -21.98 -70.63
C MET A 1 -24.76 -21.22 -69.33
N ARG A 2 -25.88 -21.34 -68.58
CA ARG A 2 -26.08 -20.67 -67.32
C ARG A 2 -25.49 -21.39 -66.11
N ILE A 3 -25.22 -22.68 -66.15
CA ILE A 3 -24.63 -23.47 -65.06
C ILE A 3 -23.09 -23.32 -65.01
N LEU A 4 -22.45 -23.08 -66.15
CA LEU A 4 -20.98 -22.89 -66.24
C LEU A 4 -20.54 -21.52 -65.70
N LEU A 5 -21.41 -20.52 -65.71
CA LEU A 5 -21.13 -19.18 -65.17
C LEU A 5 -21.26 -19.12 -63.60
N LEU A 6 -22.03 -20.06 -63.01
CA LEU A 6 -22.18 -20.12 -61.54
C LEU A 6 -21.00 -20.84 -60.86
N LEU A 7 -20.28 -21.70 -61.55
CA LEU A 7 -19.08 -22.39 -61.06
C LEU A 7 -17.82 -21.52 -61.08
N LEU A 8 -17.78 -20.46 -61.89
CA LEU A 8 -16.68 -19.50 -61.94
C LEU A 8 -16.77 -18.42 -60.84
N LEU A 9 -17.93 -18.26 -60.18
CA LEU A 9 -18.13 -17.34 -59.06
C LEU A 9 -17.81 -17.96 -57.67
N LEU A 10 -17.52 -19.26 -57.62
CA LEU A 10 -17.11 -19.98 -56.40
C LEU A 10 -15.59 -20.13 -56.26
N CYS A 11 -14.77 -19.57 -57.16
CA CYS A 11 -13.37 -19.28 -56.86
C CYS A 11 -13.30 -18.13 -55.87
N GLY A 12 -13.81 -18.36 -54.65
CA GLY A 12 -13.60 -17.49 -53.52
C GLY A 12 -12.12 -17.19 -53.42
N ASN A 13 -11.76 -15.93 -53.37
CA ASN A 13 -10.43 -15.46 -53.02
C ASN A 13 -9.97 -16.20 -51.75
N ALA A 14 -9.20 -17.27 -51.92
CA ALA A 14 -8.36 -17.82 -50.89
C ALA A 14 -7.28 -16.76 -50.60
N GLY A 15 -7.69 -15.67 -49.96
CA GLY A 15 -6.75 -14.65 -49.48
C GLY A 15 -5.71 -15.39 -48.65
N ALA A 16 -4.45 -15.26 -49.01
CA ALA A 16 -3.38 -15.85 -48.23
C ALA A 16 -3.51 -15.38 -46.77
N VAL A 17 -3.42 -16.32 -45.84
CA VAL A 17 -3.51 -16.00 -44.41
C VAL A 17 -2.12 -15.57 -43.95
N GLU A 18 -2.03 -14.42 -43.24
CA GLU A 18 -0.78 -13.97 -42.66
C GLU A 18 -0.24 -15.02 -41.68
N ARG A 19 1.00 -15.45 -41.91
CA ARG A 19 1.68 -16.49 -41.14
C ARG A 19 3.18 -16.38 -41.25
N VAL A 20 3.90 -17.10 -40.40
CA VAL A 20 5.34 -17.30 -40.50
C VAL A 20 5.60 -18.56 -41.32
N LEU A 21 6.17 -18.38 -42.48
CA LEU A 21 6.47 -19.49 -43.43
C LEU A 21 7.68 -20.30 -42.94
N ASP A 22 8.68 -19.63 -42.37
CA ASP A 22 9.87 -20.27 -41.82
C ASP A 22 10.45 -19.45 -40.69
N PHE A 23 10.82 -20.12 -39.60
CA PHE A 23 11.51 -19.54 -38.46
C PHE A 23 12.75 -20.37 -38.16
N HIS A 24 13.91 -19.76 -38.33
CA HIS A 24 15.19 -20.39 -38.01
C HIS A 24 15.94 -19.58 -36.94
N SER A 25 16.47 -20.27 -35.93
CA SER A 25 17.28 -19.65 -34.86
C SER A 25 18.65 -20.33 -34.77
N GLU A 26 19.69 -19.60 -35.13
CA GLU A 26 21.08 -20.02 -34.96
C GLU A 26 21.60 -19.46 -33.62
N ILE A 27 22.03 -20.32 -32.71
CA ILE A 27 22.48 -19.96 -31.37
C ILE A 27 23.95 -20.38 -31.19
N ARG A 28 24.84 -19.42 -31.07
CA ARG A 28 26.26 -19.66 -30.83
C ARG A 28 26.60 -19.33 -29.39
N ILE A 29 27.07 -20.33 -28.65
CA ILE A 29 27.48 -20.20 -27.24
C ILE A 29 28.98 -19.91 -27.22
N ALA A 30 29.37 -18.80 -26.56
CA ALA A 30 30.77 -18.48 -26.32
C ALA A 30 31.29 -19.16 -25.05
N ALA A 31 32.61 -19.23 -24.88
CA ALA A 31 33.24 -19.88 -23.73
C ALA A 31 32.89 -19.24 -22.38
N ASP A 32 32.53 -17.96 -22.37
CA ASP A 32 32.07 -17.21 -21.18
C ASP A 32 30.55 -17.35 -20.89
N GLY A 33 29.82 -18.14 -21.70
CA GLY A 33 28.39 -18.32 -21.59
C GLY A 33 27.56 -17.21 -22.24
N THR A 34 28.16 -16.32 -22.99
CA THR A 34 27.46 -15.34 -23.83
C THR A 34 26.89 -16.05 -25.06
N LEU A 35 25.64 -15.76 -25.40
CA LEU A 35 24.97 -16.26 -26.58
C LEU A 35 24.89 -15.16 -27.65
N THR A 36 25.30 -15.49 -28.87
CA THR A 36 24.98 -14.71 -30.07
C THR A 36 23.91 -15.48 -30.82
N VAL A 37 22.77 -14.88 -31.00
CA VAL A 37 21.61 -15.49 -31.65
C VAL A 37 21.27 -14.74 -32.95
N THR A 38 21.06 -15.49 -34.00
CA THR A 38 20.55 -14.98 -35.30
C THR A 38 19.22 -15.65 -35.58
N GLU A 39 18.13 -14.88 -35.57
CA GLU A 39 16.80 -15.33 -35.95
C GLU A 39 16.51 -14.90 -37.40
N VAL A 40 16.16 -15.84 -38.24
CA VAL A 40 15.67 -15.60 -39.60
C VAL A 40 14.19 -15.94 -39.64
N ILE A 41 13.35 -14.95 -39.94
CA ILE A 41 11.89 -15.04 -39.86
C ILE A 41 11.30 -14.67 -41.22
N VAL A 42 10.73 -15.66 -41.92
CA VAL A 42 10.08 -15.45 -43.20
C VAL A 42 8.57 -15.36 -43.00
N VAL A 43 7.99 -14.22 -43.27
CA VAL A 43 6.55 -13.97 -43.10
C VAL A 43 5.84 -13.76 -44.44
N GLN A 44 4.56 -14.18 -44.52
CA GLN A 44 3.62 -13.77 -45.54
C GLN A 44 2.82 -12.58 -45.04
N ALA A 45 3.02 -11.40 -45.62
CA ALA A 45 2.29 -10.18 -45.29
C ALA A 45 1.14 -9.93 -46.29
N GLU A 46 -0.08 -9.69 -45.74
CA GLU A 46 -1.27 -9.39 -46.55
C GLU A 46 -1.88 -8.04 -46.13
N GLY A 47 -1.18 -7.25 -45.29
CA GLY A 47 -1.58 -5.93 -44.85
C GLY A 47 -2.75 -5.91 -43.86
N ARG A 48 -3.02 -7.00 -43.17
CA ARG A 48 -4.03 -7.10 -42.09
C ARG A 48 -3.43 -6.76 -40.77
N GLU A 49 -2.55 -7.63 -40.27
CA GLU A 49 -1.78 -7.43 -39.02
C GLU A 49 -0.34 -6.99 -39.32
N ILE A 50 0.29 -7.56 -40.40
CA ILE A 50 1.64 -7.19 -40.83
C ILE A 50 1.53 -6.06 -41.89
N ARG A 51 1.38 -4.82 -41.37
CA ARG A 51 1.19 -3.63 -42.23
C ARG A 51 2.47 -2.83 -42.45
N ARG A 52 3.29 -2.71 -41.42
CA ARG A 52 4.54 -1.92 -41.41
C ARG A 52 5.75 -2.73 -41.03
N GLY A 53 5.54 -3.90 -40.41
CA GLY A 53 6.61 -4.76 -39.95
C GLY A 53 6.15 -5.77 -38.91
N ILE A 54 7.11 -6.30 -38.18
CA ILE A 54 6.87 -7.28 -37.12
C ILE A 54 7.34 -6.78 -35.77
N LEU A 55 6.70 -7.28 -34.71
CA LEU A 55 7.11 -7.11 -33.33
C LEU A 55 7.72 -8.43 -32.84
N ARG A 56 8.86 -8.37 -32.18
CA ARG A 56 9.50 -9.54 -31.57
C ARG A 56 9.75 -9.27 -30.07
N ASP A 57 9.14 -10.08 -29.20
CA ASP A 57 9.26 -9.96 -27.76
C ASP A 57 10.33 -10.91 -27.20
N PHE A 58 11.19 -10.37 -26.32
CA PHE A 58 12.25 -11.11 -25.66
C PHE A 58 12.08 -10.95 -24.14
N PRO A 59 11.68 -12.02 -23.41
CA PRO A 59 11.70 -12.01 -21.96
C PRO A 59 13.15 -11.96 -21.46
N THR A 60 13.50 -10.88 -20.79
CA THR A 60 14.85 -10.69 -20.23
C THR A 60 14.83 -10.59 -18.69
N ASP A 61 13.65 -10.55 -18.09
CA ASP A 61 13.45 -10.49 -16.64
C ASP A 61 12.59 -11.67 -16.20
N TYR A 62 13.18 -12.62 -15.50
CA TYR A 62 12.52 -13.85 -15.07
C TYR A 62 13.02 -14.30 -13.70
N ARG A 63 12.39 -15.33 -13.14
CA ARG A 63 12.82 -15.96 -11.90
C ARG A 63 13.51 -17.30 -12.21
N ASP A 64 14.61 -17.54 -11.52
CA ASP A 64 15.26 -18.83 -11.58
C ASP A 64 14.46 -19.90 -10.79
N ARG A 65 14.95 -21.16 -10.83
CA ARG A 65 14.31 -22.27 -10.09
C ARG A 65 14.25 -22.06 -8.57
N ARG A 66 15.05 -21.16 -8.01
CA ARG A 66 15.06 -20.78 -6.59
C ARG A 66 14.21 -19.53 -6.31
N GLY A 67 13.52 -19.01 -7.33
CA GLY A 67 12.69 -17.82 -7.23
C GLY A 67 13.47 -16.49 -7.25
N ALA A 68 14.80 -16.53 -7.41
CA ALA A 68 15.61 -15.32 -7.50
C ALA A 68 15.41 -14.64 -8.87
N ARG A 69 15.35 -13.31 -8.85
CA ARG A 69 15.23 -12.50 -10.07
C ARG A 69 16.51 -12.55 -10.87
N VAL A 70 16.39 -12.92 -12.13
CA VAL A 70 17.47 -12.91 -13.12
C VAL A 70 17.14 -11.91 -14.20
N VAL A 71 18.02 -10.97 -14.44
CA VAL A 71 17.93 -10.03 -15.56
C VAL A 71 19.01 -10.40 -16.56
N ALA A 72 18.61 -10.95 -17.71
CA ALA A 72 19.50 -11.27 -18.81
C ALA A 72 19.84 -9.99 -19.59
N PRO A 73 21.10 -9.69 -19.86
CA PRO A 73 21.45 -8.61 -20.77
C PRO A 73 20.95 -8.93 -22.19
N PHE A 74 20.51 -7.92 -22.91
CA PHE A 74 20.01 -8.06 -24.27
C PHE A 74 20.47 -6.87 -25.11
N GLU A 75 21.14 -7.16 -26.23
CA GLU A 75 21.70 -6.16 -27.14
C GLU A 75 21.40 -6.57 -28.58
N VAL A 76 20.68 -5.74 -29.31
CA VAL A 76 20.46 -5.94 -30.76
C VAL A 76 21.70 -5.49 -31.50
N LEU A 77 22.29 -6.39 -32.27
CA LEU A 77 23.50 -6.14 -33.07
C LEU A 77 23.16 -5.70 -34.50
N ARG A 78 22.15 -6.31 -35.11
CA ARG A 78 21.74 -6.03 -36.48
C ARG A 78 20.29 -6.45 -36.69
N VAL A 79 19.58 -5.66 -37.48
CA VAL A 79 18.27 -6.03 -38.03
C VAL A 79 18.25 -5.74 -39.53
N THR A 80 17.84 -6.72 -40.30
CA THR A 80 17.66 -6.54 -41.76
C THR A 80 16.30 -7.05 -42.20
N ARG A 81 15.84 -6.55 -43.35
CA ARG A 81 14.69 -7.07 -44.09
C ARG A 81 15.08 -7.28 -45.55
N ASN A 82 14.91 -8.50 -46.04
CA ASN A 82 15.31 -8.90 -47.40
C ASN A 82 16.80 -8.60 -47.70
N GLY A 83 17.67 -8.72 -46.71
CA GLY A 83 19.11 -8.46 -46.79
C GLY A 83 19.54 -7.01 -46.58
N GLU A 84 18.62 -6.05 -46.62
CA GLU A 84 18.90 -4.63 -46.39
C GLU A 84 18.68 -4.25 -44.92
N ALA A 85 19.42 -3.26 -44.40
CA ALA A 85 19.24 -2.76 -43.04
C ALA A 85 17.82 -2.22 -42.83
N GLU A 86 17.16 -2.64 -41.75
CA GLU A 86 15.80 -2.23 -41.47
C GLU A 86 15.73 -1.38 -40.17
N ARG A 87 14.85 -0.37 -40.18
CA ARG A 87 14.58 0.46 -39.03
C ARG A 87 14.00 -0.40 -37.89
N HIS A 88 14.47 -0.18 -36.68
CA HIS A 88 13.94 -0.84 -35.52
C HIS A 88 14.04 0.06 -34.27
N SER A 89 13.21 -0.20 -33.27
CA SER A 89 13.25 0.44 -31.99
C SER A 89 13.05 -0.59 -30.87
N LEU A 90 13.59 -0.27 -29.68
CA LEU A 90 13.47 -1.10 -28.50
C LEU A 90 12.42 -0.50 -27.57
N GLU A 91 11.41 -1.27 -27.24
CA GLU A 91 10.35 -0.91 -26.29
C GLU A 91 10.48 -1.77 -25.04
N ARG A 92 10.50 -1.14 -23.87
CA ARG A 92 10.51 -1.85 -22.60
C ARG A 92 9.15 -2.51 -22.34
N ARG A 93 9.17 -3.75 -21.88
CA ARG A 93 8.00 -4.53 -21.44
C ARG A 93 8.16 -4.94 -19.99
N ASN A 94 7.05 -5.34 -19.32
CA ASN A 94 7.06 -5.73 -17.91
C ASN A 94 8.05 -6.84 -17.57
N ASN A 95 8.31 -7.76 -18.51
CA ASN A 95 9.19 -8.91 -18.34
C ASN A 95 10.35 -8.95 -19.34
N GLY A 96 10.61 -7.86 -20.07
CA GLY A 96 11.67 -7.88 -21.07
C GLY A 96 11.67 -6.72 -22.06
N VAL A 97 12.05 -7.03 -23.30
CA VAL A 97 12.22 -6.06 -24.38
C VAL A 97 11.42 -6.49 -25.59
N ARG A 98 10.75 -5.56 -26.23
CA ARG A 98 10.17 -5.72 -27.58
C ARG A 98 11.06 -5.02 -28.59
N VAL A 99 11.42 -5.72 -29.62
CA VAL A 99 12.02 -5.16 -30.84
C VAL A 99 10.90 -4.90 -31.82
N ARG A 100 10.63 -3.64 -32.11
CA ARG A 100 9.71 -3.23 -33.17
C ARG A 100 10.53 -3.05 -34.44
N ILE A 101 10.23 -3.79 -35.51
CA ILE A 101 10.97 -3.81 -36.75
C ILE A 101 10.07 -3.30 -37.88
N GLY A 102 10.53 -2.29 -38.61
CA GLY A 102 9.81 -1.64 -39.69
C GLY A 102 9.80 -0.12 -39.57
N ASP A 103 9.35 0.55 -40.62
CA ASP A 103 9.21 2.01 -40.69
C ASP A 103 7.76 2.41 -40.36
N PRO A 104 7.52 3.26 -39.32
CA PRO A 104 6.17 3.72 -38.99
C PRO A 104 5.50 4.53 -40.10
N GLU A 105 6.26 5.11 -41.03
CA GLU A 105 5.74 5.92 -42.13
C GLU A 105 5.55 5.16 -43.44
N ALA A 106 6.10 3.92 -43.54
CA ALA A 106 6.04 3.11 -44.73
C ALA A 106 5.18 1.85 -44.54
N GLN A 107 4.27 1.57 -45.45
CA GLN A 107 3.55 0.31 -45.50
C GLN A 107 4.37 -0.74 -46.25
N LEU A 108 4.30 -1.99 -45.77
CA LEU A 108 4.90 -3.13 -46.45
C LEU A 108 4.11 -3.47 -47.71
N ARG A 109 4.81 -3.90 -48.78
CA ARG A 109 4.18 -4.54 -49.92
C ARG A 109 3.66 -5.91 -49.49
N TYR A 110 2.55 -6.33 -50.08
CA TYR A 110 2.04 -7.70 -49.87
C TYR A 110 3.03 -8.72 -50.38
N GLY A 111 3.09 -9.87 -49.74
CA GLY A 111 3.94 -10.96 -50.13
C GLY A 111 4.95 -11.37 -49.03
N ARG A 112 6.01 -12.01 -49.49
CA ARG A 112 7.05 -12.60 -48.64
C ARG A 112 8.06 -11.54 -48.18
N HIS A 113 8.35 -11.53 -46.88
CA HIS A 113 9.43 -10.71 -46.30
C HIS A 113 10.29 -11.58 -45.39
N THR A 114 11.61 -11.46 -45.52
CA THR A 114 12.59 -12.15 -44.69
C THR A 114 13.23 -11.14 -43.73
N TYR A 115 13.00 -11.31 -42.45
CA TYR A 115 13.62 -10.54 -41.39
C TYR A 115 14.78 -11.35 -40.79
N GLU A 116 15.93 -10.70 -40.58
CA GLU A 116 17.04 -11.23 -39.80
C GLU A 116 17.28 -10.35 -38.61
N ILE A 117 17.27 -10.94 -37.41
CA ILE A 117 17.52 -10.26 -36.15
C ILE A 117 18.74 -10.93 -35.50
N ARG A 118 19.84 -10.21 -35.40
CA ARG A 118 21.03 -10.68 -34.69
C ARG A 118 21.17 -9.94 -33.36
N TYR A 119 21.27 -10.69 -32.28
CA TYR A 119 21.37 -10.12 -30.94
C TYR A 119 22.31 -10.92 -30.04
N ARG A 120 22.74 -10.29 -28.93
CA ARG A 120 23.56 -10.89 -27.90
C ARG A 120 22.79 -10.94 -26.60
N THR A 121 22.89 -12.06 -25.89
CA THR A 121 22.36 -12.23 -24.53
C THR A 121 23.31 -13.08 -23.69
N ALA A 122 23.12 -13.10 -22.37
CA ALA A 122 23.92 -13.91 -21.45
C ALA A 122 23.07 -14.38 -20.27
N ARG A 123 23.65 -15.18 -19.38
CA ARG A 123 22.98 -15.75 -18.19
C ARG A 123 21.86 -16.72 -18.53
N GLN A 124 21.97 -17.42 -19.65
CA GLN A 124 20.95 -18.36 -20.15
C GLN A 124 21.36 -19.83 -19.92
N ILE A 125 22.61 -20.09 -19.50
CA ILE A 125 23.11 -21.44 -19.23
C ILE A 125 22.79 -21.81 -17.79
N GLY A 126 22.13 -22.96 -17.59
CA GLY A 126 21.94 -23.62 -16.31
C GLY A 126 23.18 -24.45 -15.93
N PHE A 127 23.70 -24.24 -14.72
CA PHE A 127 24.87 -24.96 -14.19
C PHE A 127 24.42 -25.95 -13.11
N PHE A 128 24.24 -27.22 -13.49
CA PHE A 128 23.86 -28.32 -12.60
C PHE A 128 25.11 -28.97 -11.97
N ASP A 129 24.92 -30.00 -11.16
CA ASP A 129 26.04 -30.67 -10.51
C ASP A 129 26.79 -31.61 -11.43
N ASP A 130 26.10 -32.28 -12.36
CA ASP A 130 26.61 -33.30 -13.29
C ASP A 130 26.79 -32.78 -14.73
N HIS A 131 26.06 -31.75 -15.15
CA HIS A 131 26.08 -31.19 -16.50
C HIS A 131 25.84 -29.69 -16.50
N ASP A 132 26.00 -29.06 -17.66
CA ASP A 132 25.54 -27.70 -17.95
C ASP A 132 24.48 -27.78 -19.06
N GLU A 133 23.50 -26.86 -19.07
CA GLU A 133 22.31 -26.96 -19.92
C GLU A 133 21.90 -25.62 -20.50
N LEU A 134 21.62 -25.58 -21.78
CA LEU A 134 20.83 -24.51 -22.41
C LEU A 134 19.36 -24.96 -22.47
N TYR A 135 18.47 -24.20 -21.82
CA TYR A 135 17.01 -24.36 -21.94
C TYR A 135 16.45 -23.13 -22.65
N TRP A 136 16.01 -23.28 -23.91
CA TRP A 136 15.75 -22.14 -24.78
C TRP A 136 14.44 -22.24 -25.55
N ASN A 137 13.59 -21.21 -25.43
CA ASN A 137 12.40 -21.06 -26.27
C ASN A 137 12.79 -20.48 -27.63
N VAL A 138 12.67 -21.26 -28.68
CA VAL A 138 13.09 -20.89 -30.02
C VAL A 138 12.25 -19.73 -30.57
N ASN A 139 10.98 -19.96 -30.86
CA ASN A 139 10.06 -18.93 -31.33
C ASN A 139 9.29 -18.26 -30.18
N GLY A 140 9.02 -18.99 -29.08
CA GLY A 140 8.17 -18.58 -27.98
C GLY A 140 6.68 -18.74 -28.25
N ASN A 141 5.89 -18.78 -27.17
CA ASN A 141 4.45 -19.08 -27.24
C ASN A 141 3.54 -17.83 -27.40
N GLY A 142 4.10 -16.64 -27.49
CA GLY A 142 3.34 -15.39 -27.59
C GLY A 142 2.99 -14.92 -29.00
N TRP A 143 3.23 -15.74 -30.03
CA TRP A 143 2.93 -15.37 -31.41
C TRP A 143 1.44 -15.49 -31.73
N THR A 144 0.93 -14.49 -32.45
CA THR A 144 -0.44 -14.49 -32.99
C THR A 144 -0.59 -15.23 -34.30
N PHE A 145 0.55 -15.59 -34.96
CA PHE A 145 0.59 -16.27 -36.23
C PHE A 145 0.89 -17.76 -36.11
N ALA A 146 0.40 -18.53 -37.09
CA ALA A 146 0.81 -19.90 -37.30
C ALA A 146 2.19 -19.96 -37.94
N PHE A 147 2.91 -21.09 -37.76
CA PHE A 147 4.22 -21.34 -38.36
C PHE A 147 4.14 -22.57 -39.25
N ASP A 148 4.64 -22.45 -40.50
CA ASP A 148 4.76 -23.61 -41.35
C ASP A 148 5.96 -24.49 -40.96
N ASN A 149 7.11 -23.88 -40.62
CA ASN A 149 8.32 -24.55 -40.16
C ASN A 149 8.97 -23.77 -39.01
N ILE A 150 9.54 -24.51 -38.05
CA ILE A 150 10.43 -23.97 -37.02
C ILE A 150 11.69 -24.84 -36.97
N SER A 151 12.85 -24.22 -36.94
CA SER A 151 14.14 -24.88 -36.77
C SER A 151 15.07 -24.09 -35.87
N ALA A 152 15.97 -24.79 -35.21
CA ALA A 152 17.01 -24.19 -34.41
C ALA A 152 18.33 -24.96 -34.49
N GLU A 153 19.42 -24.27 -34.37
CA GLU A 153 20.75 -24.84 -34.26
C GLU A 153 21.50 -24.22 -33.10
N VAL A 154 22.18 -25.05 -32.31
CA VAL A 154 23.04 -24.62 -31.20
C VAL A 154 24.45 -25.11 -31.46
N THR A 155 25.40 -24.19 -31.42
CA THR A 155 26.84 -24.48 -31.52
C THR A 155 27.54 -24.15 -30.21
N LEU A 156 28.25 -25.12 -29.65
CA LEU A 156 29.06 -25.00 -28.44
C LEU A 156 30.44 -24.38 -28.76
N PRO A 157 31.11 -23.75 -27.77
CA PRO A 157 32.42 -23.10 -27.96
C PRO A 157 33.58 -24.09 -28.15
N LYS A 158 33.35 -25.38 -27.89
CA LYS A 158 34.32 -26.48 -28.05
C LYS A 158 33.65 -27.70 -28.64
N PRO A 159 34.41 -28.53 -29.41
CA PRO A 159 33.94 -29.82 -29.84
C PRO A 159 33.52 -30.68 -28.63
N VAL A 160 32.36 -31.34 -28.73
CA VAL A 160 31.85 -32.31 -27.73
C VAL A 160 31.28 -33.47 -28.52
N PRO A 161 31.75 -34.71 -28.27
CA PRO A 161 31.25 -35.88 -28.95
C PRO A 161 29.72 -36.00 -28.87
N PRO A 162 29.00 -36.39 -29.96
CA PRO A 162 27.53 -36.49 -29.94
C PRO A 162 26.98 -37.38 -28.83
N ALA A 163 27.70 -38.43 -28.44
CA ALA A 163 27.33 -39.34 -27.34
C ALA A 163 27.27 -38.67 -25.97
N GLN A 164 27.93 -37.54 -25.78
CA GLN A 164 27.94 -36.75 -24.56
C GLN A 164 26.94 -35.57 -24.58
N LEU A 165 26.23 -35.37 -25.70
CA LEU A 165 25.19 -34.39 -25.83
C LEU A 165 23.81 -35.04 -25.57
N LYS A 166 22.99 -34.41 -24.74
CA LYS A 166 21.58 -34.77 -24.60
C LYS A 166 20.74 -33.63 -25.18
N ALA A 167 20.15 -33.89 -26.34
CA ALA A 167 19.38 -32.90 -27.11
C ALA A 167 17.91 -33.32 -27.16
N GLU A 168 17.04 -32.53 -26.52
CA GLU A 168 15.59 -32.73 -26.46
C GLU A 168 14.85 -31.47 -26.89
N ALA A 169 13.55 -31.57 -27.15
CA ALA A 169 12.67 -30.42 -27.25
C ALA A 169 11.26 -30.71 -26.75
N TYR A 170 10.54 -29.64 -26.45
CA TYR A 170 9.11 -29.68 -26.10
C TYR A 170 8.36 -28.78 -27.05
N THR A 171 7.22 -29.24 -27.57
CA THR A 171 6.44 -28.53 -28.59
C THR A 171 4.98 -28.38 -28.16
N GLY A 172 4.34 -27.27 -28.54
CA GLY A 172 2.93 -27.00 -28.26
C GLY A 172 2.66 -25.71 -27.49
N PRO A 173 1.46 -25.53 -26.95
CA PRO A 173 1.12 -24.41 -26.08
C PRO A 173 1.95 -24.38 -24.79
N VAL A 174 1.88 -23.29 -24.04
CA VAL A 174 2.57 -23.17 -22.73
C VAL A 174 2.23 -24.37 -21.82
N GLY A 175 3.28 -25.05 -21.31
CA GLY A 175 3.15 -26.22 -20.42
C GLY A 175 2.97 -27.55 -21.16
N ALA A 176 2.86 -27.57 -22.48
CA ALA A 176 2.78 -28.80 -23.25
C ALA A 176 4.14 -29.54 -23.33
N GLN A 177 4.10 -30.86 -23.42
CA GLN A 177 5.26 -31.74 -23.56
C GLN A 177 5.21 -32.53 -24.88
N GLY A 178 4.71 -31.90 -25.94
CA GLY A 178 4.66 -32.52 -27.28
C GLY A 178 6.06 -32.81 -27.81
N ARG A 179 6.15 -33.82 -28.72
CA ARG A 179 7.40 -34.27 -29.32
C ARG A 179 7.36 -34.15 -30.85
N ASN A 180 6.78 -33.09 -31.39
CA ASN A 180 6.67 -32.85 -32.82
C ASN A 180 7.96 -32.21 -33.37
N TYR A 181 9.09 -32.90 -33.23
CA TYR A 181 10.40 -32.47 -33.68
C TYR A 181 11.29 -33.63 -34.11
N GLN A 182 12.28 -33.34 -34.91
CA GLN A 182 13.45 -34.17 -35.12
C GLN A 182 14.68 -33.46 -34.61
N VAL A 183 15.65 -34.22 -34.09
CA VAL A 183 16.92 -33.72 -33.56
C VAL A 183 18.09 -34.42 -34.24
N PHE A 184 19.11 -33.64 -34.55
CA PHE A 184 20.38 -34.10 -35.12
C PHE A 184 21.49 -33.57 -34.26
N THR A 185 22.42 -34.43 -33.85
CA THR A 185 23.62 -34.03 -33.09
C THR A 185 24.87 -34.33 -33.88
N GLN A 186 25.80 -33.42 -33.84
CA GLN A 186 27.12 -33.54 -34.40
C GLN A 186 28.18 -33.02 -33.42
N ASP A 187 29.45 -33.08 -33.77
CA ASP A 187 30.50 -32.71 -32.85
C ASP A 187 30.40 -31.23 -32.44
N GLY A 188 30.08 -31.00 -31.14
CA GLY A 188 29.89 -29.67 -30.58
C GLY A 188 28.63 -28.90 -31.06
N ALA A 189 27.67 -29.56 -31.72
CA ALA A 189 26.44 -28.90 -32.18
C ALA A 189 25.21 -29.82 -32.12
N ALA A 190 24.04 -29.20 -32.06
CA ALA A 190 22.75 -29.88 -32.17
C ALA A 190 21.76 -29.03 -32.96
N ALA A 191 20.96 -29.66 -33.81
CA ALA A 191 19.93 -29.01 -34.60
C ALA A 191 18.56 -29.68 -34.41
N TRP A 192 17.52 -28.86 -34.39
CA TRP A 192 16.12 -29.29 -34.25
C TRP A 192 15.29 -28.74 -35.39
N ARG A 193 14.29 -29.53 -35.80
CA ARG A 193 13.32 -29.12 -36.80
C ARG A 193 11.92 -29.63 -36.41
N SER A 194 10.90 -28.79 -36.60
CA SER A 194 9.50 -29.19 -36.42
C SER A 194 9.08 -30.22 -37.44
N THR A 195 8.23 -31.19 -37.05
CA THR A 195 7.69 -32.23 -37.92
C THR A 195 6.27 -31.94 -38.43
N ARG A 196 5.66 -30.85 -37.92
CA ARG A 196 4.34 -30.34 -38.35
C ARG A 196 4.31 -28.82 -38.27
N PRO A 197 3.38 -28.17 -38.95
CA PRO A 197 3.06 -26.76 -38.71
C PRO A 197 2.59 -26.51 -37.30
N PHE A 198 2.88 -25.33 -36.73
CA PHE A 198 2.45 -24.90 -35.41
C PHE A 198 1.34 -23.88 -35.52
N GLN A 199 0.34 -24.01 -34.62
CA GLN A 199 -0.77 -23.06 -34.51
C GLN A 199 -0.34 -21.79 -33.76
N PRO A 200 -1.11 -20.71 -33.85
CA PRO A 200 -0.88 -19.54 -33.00
C PRO A 200 -0.75 -19.95 -31.53
N ARG A 201 0.17 -19.32 -30.80
CA ARG A 201 0.52 -19.61 -29.40
C ARG A 201 1.14 -20.98 -29.12
N GLU A 202 1.52 -21.73 -30.16
CA GLU A 202 2.39 -22.88 -29.99
C GLU A 202 3.87 -22.48 -30.15
N GLY A 203 4.75 -23.14 -29.41
CA GLY A 203 6.19 -22.90 -29.43
C GLY A 203 7.00 -24.18 -29.39
N MET A 204 8.27 -24.05 -29.76
CA MET A 204 9.30 -25.07 -29.59
C MET A 204 10.33 -24.57 -28.57
N THR A 205 10.51 -25.36 -27.51
CA THR A 205 11.54 -25.14 -26.49
C THR A 205 12.56 -26.25 -26.61
N ILE A 206 13.81 -25.91 -26.86
CA ILE A 206 14.93 -26.86 -26.99
C ILE A 206 15.69 -26.94 -25.68
N VAL A 207 16.25 -28.13 -25.44
CA VAL A 207 17.14 -28.42 -24.31
C VAL A 207 18.40 -29.07 -24.86
N LEU A 208 19.54 -28.48 -24.54
CA LEU A 208 20.85 -29.05 -24.85
C LEU A 208 21.67 -29.15 -23.56
N ALA A 209 21.82 -30.37 -23.06
CA ALA A 209 22.73 -30.63 -21.95
C ALA A 209 24.10 -31.12 -22.50
N PHE A 210 25.15 -30.64 -21.89
CA PHE A 210 26.54 -30.91 -22.29
C PHE A 210 27.47 -31.03 -21.07
N PRO A 211 28.65 -31.64 -21.20
CA PRO A 211 29.59 -31.84 -20.10
C PRO A 211 30.08 -30.52 -19.49
N LYS A 212 30.46 -30.57 -18.24
CA LYS A 212 31.07 -29.45 -17.55
C LYS A 212 32.41 -29.02 -18.15
N GLY A 213 32.70 -27.71 -18.02
CA GLY A 213 33.95 -27.14 -18.50
C GLY A 213 33.95 -26.78 -19.99
N VAL A 214 32.85 -27.02 -20.71
CA VAL A 214 32.64 -26.50 -22.06
C VAL A 214 32.40 -24.99 -22.01
N VAL A 215 31.59 -24.55 -21.06
CA VAL A 215 31.31 -23.14 -20.76
C VAL A 215 31.86 -22.80 -19.37
N ALA A 216 32.42 -21.62 -19.21
CA ALA A 216 32.97 -21.15 -17.94
C ALA A 216 31.85 -20.89 -16.93
N ARG A 217 31.93 -21.54 -15.75
CA ARG A 217 30.97 -21.30 -14.66
C ARG A 217 31.20 -19.92 -14.05
N PRO A 218 30.14 -19.11 -13.82
CA PRO A 218 30.28 -17.80 -13.21
C PRO A 218 30.83 -17.92 -11.78
N THR A 219 31.80 -17.07 -11.45
CA THR A 219 32.42 -17.02 -10.11
C THR A 219 31.40 -16.58 -9.06
N PRO A 220 31.62 -16.90 -7.76
CA PRO A 220 30.75 -16.41 -6.69
C PRO A 220 30.62 -14.88 -6.68
N LEU A 221 31.69 -14.16 -6.98
CA LEU A 221 31.71 -12.70 -7.05
C LEU A 221 30.82 -12.18 -8.21
N GLN A 222 30.92 -12.79 -9.39
CA GLN A 222 30.06 -12.47 -10.53
C GLN A 222 28.57 -12.72 -10.21
N ARG A 223 28.27 -13.84 -9.56
CA ARG A 223 26.87 -14.14 -9.14
C ARG A 223 26.36 -13.12 -8.14
N ALA A 224 27.17 -12.73 -7.16
CA ALA A 224 26.81 -11.67 -6.20
C ALA A 224 26.59 -10.32 -6.91
N ALA A 225 27.49 -9.92 -7.83
CA ALA A 225 27.33 -8.70 -8.61
C ALA A 225 26.05 -8.73 -9.47
N TRP A 226 25.72 -9.86 -10.08
CA TRP A 226 24.47 -10.02 -10.84
C TRP A 226 23.22 -9.92 -9.96
N PHE A 227 23.26 -10.55 -8.76
CA PHE A 227 22.17 -10.43 -7.80
C PHE A 227 21.97 -8.98 -7.34
N LEU A 228 23.05 -8.30 -6.98
CA LEU A 228 23.00 -6.89 -6.58
C LEU A 228 22.46 -6.00 -7.70
N SER A 229 22.94 -6.20 -8.93
CA SER A 229 22.48 -5.41 -10.09
C SER A 229 21.01 -5.66 -10.43
N ALA A 230 20.56 -6.92 -10.35
CA ALA A 230 19.17 -7.29 -10.62
C ALA A 230 18.18 -6.78 -9.56
N ASN A 231 18.64 -6.61 -8.31
CA ASN A 231 17.80 -6.24 -7.18
C ASN A 231 18.12 -4.85 -6.61
N ARG A 232 18.91 -4.03 -7.32
CA ARG A 232 19.38 -2.70 -6.84
C ARG A 232 18.28 -1.81 -6.31
N GLY A 233 17.12 -1.80 -6.96
CA GLY A 233 15.99 -0.99 -6.51
C GLY A 233 15.36 -1.49 -5.20
N VAL A 234 15.24 -2.81 -5.03
CA VAL A 234 14.73 -3.42 -3.78
C VAL A 234 15.73 -3.21 -2.63
N LEU A 235 17.02 -3.38 -2.90
CA LEU A 235 18.09 -3.15 -1.92
C LEU A 235 18.16 -1.69 -1.48
N ALA A 236 17.98 -0.74 -2.41
CA ALA A 236 17.88 0.67 -2.10
C ALA A 236 16.66 0.95 -1.21
N GLY A 237 15.52 0.30 -1.47
CA GLY A 237 14.33 0.39 -0.63
C GLY A 237 14.55 -0.13 0.79
N LEU A 238 15.18 -1.28 0.95
CA LEU A 238 15.53 -1.82 2.27
C LEU A 238 16.52 -0.93 3.02
N ALA A 239 17.54 -0.41 2.34
CA ALA A 239 18.48 0.54 2.93
C ALA A 239 17.77 1.83 3.37
N GLY A 240 16.89 2.40 2.53
CA GLY A 240 16.08 3.56 2.88
C GLY A 240 15.14 3.31 4.05
N MET A 241 14.56 2.10 4.16
CA MET A 241 13.76 1.68 5.31
C MET A 241 14.59 1.68 6.60
N CYS A 242 15.81 1.14 6.57
CA CYS A 242 16.73 1.18 7.71
C CYS A 242 17.11 2.61 8.10
N VAL A 243 17.38 3.47 7.10
CA VAL A 243 17.66 4.90 7.35
C VAL A 243 16.45 5.60 7.99
N LEU A 244 15.23 5.37 7.47
CA LEU A 244 13.99 5.93 8.03
C LEU A 244 13.78 5.48 9.47
N LEU A 245 13.89 4.18 9.73
CA LEU A 245 13.74 3.61 11.08
C LEU A 245 14.79 4.19 12.03
N GLY A 246 16.06 4.21 11.63
CA GLY A 246 17.15 4.79 12.41
C GLY A 246 16.94 6.27 12.71
N PHE A 247 16.53 7.05 11.71
CA PHE A 247 16.22 8.46 11.86
C PHE A 247 15.05 8.69 12.83
N LEU A 248 13.93 7.99 12.65
CA LEU A 248 12.75 8.14 13.51
C LEU A 248 13.03 7.67 14.94
N TYR A 249 13.76 6.56 15.12
CA TYR A 249 14.19 6.09 16.43
C TYR A 249 15.13 7.09 17.12
N TRP A 250 16.10 7.64 16.40
CA TRP A 250 16.99 8.67 16.90
C TRP A 250 16.21 9.92 17.33
N ARG A 251 15.30 10.39 16.47
CA ARG A 251 14.44 11.54 16.83
C ARG A 251 13.56 11.26 18.03
N TRP A 252 12.95 10.07 18.09
CA TRP A 252 12.15 9.66 19.25
C TRP A 252 12.99 9.62 20.54
N SER A 253 14.22 9.12 20.49
CA SER A 253 15.09 9.06 21.69
C SER A 253 15.49 10.43 22.22
N LEU A 254 15.57 11.46 21.32
CA LEU A 254 15.94 12.83 21.69
C LEU A 254 14.75 13.68 22.13
N VAL A 255 13.63 13.60 21.43
CA VAL A 255 12.51 14.55 21.58
C VAL A 255 11.15 13.90 21.79
N GLY A 256 11.03 12.57 21.62
CA GLY A 256 9.79 11.82 21.76
C GLY A 256 9.62 11.11 23.11
N ARG A 257 10.55 11.25 24.02
CA ARG A 257 10.45 10.68 25.37
C ARG A 257 9.94 11.72 26.36
N ASP A 258 8.91 11.34 27.11
CA ASP A 258 8.41 12.16 28.19
C ASP A 258 9.48 12.36 29.27
N PRO A 259 9.49 13.52 29.95
CA PRO A 259 10.25 13.69 31.16
C PRO A 259 9.84 12.65 32.22
N ARG A 260 10.74 12.32 33.13
CA ARG A 260 10.47 11.36 34.21
C ARG A 260 9.22 11.77 35.01
N ALA A 261 8.33 10.80 35.25
CA ALA A 261 7.15 10.99 36.10
C ALA A 261 7.57 11.40 37.49
N GLY A 262 6.88 12.38 38.08
CA GLY A 262 7.00 12.74 39.45
C GLY A 262 6.25 11.74 40.37
N PRO A 263 6.35 11.90 41.70
CA PRO A 263 5.54 11.12 42.63
C PRO A 263 4.06 11.43 42.41
N ARG A 264 3.23 10.40 42.34
CA ARG A 264 1.79 10.50 42.10
C ARG A 264 1.07 10.40 43.45
N PHE A 265 0.32 11.43 43.77
CA PHE A 265 -0.54 11.45 44.96
C PHE A 265 -1.98 11.65 44.51
N PRO A 266 -2.96 11.00 45.16
CA PRO A 266 -4.38 11.27 44.92
C PRO A 266 -4.68 12.76 45.08
N ARG A 267 -5.39 13.34 44.11
CA ARG A 267 -5.84 14.73 44.13
C ARG A 267 -7.36 14.77 44.05
N TYR A 268 -7.96 15.58 44.89
CA TYR A 268 -9.42 15.71 45.02
C TYR A 268 -9.98 16.87 44.21
N GLU A 269 -9.09 17.62 43.57
CA GLU A 269 -9.41 18.75 42.69
C GLU A 269 -8.53 18.72 41.46
N ALA A 270 -9.06 19.27 40.38
CA ALA A 270 -8.26 19.49 39.16
C ALA A 270 -7.11 20.47 39.44
N PRO A 271 -6.00 20.37 38.69
CA PRO A 271 -4.95 21.39 38.78
C PRO A 271 -5.53 22.80 38.56
N PRO A 272 -5.04 23.82 39.30
CA PRO A 272 -5.58 25.19 39.22
C PRO A 272 -5.66 25.71 37.77
N GLY A 273 -6.78 26.38 37.44
CA GLY A 273 -7.01 26.96 36.14
C GLY A 273 -7.39 25.96 35.02
N LEU A 274 -7.54 24.65 35.34
CA LEU A 274 -7.95 23.63 34.39
C LEU A 274 -9.42 23.23 34.59
N GLY A 275 -10.25 23.55 33.58
CA GLY A 275 -11.58 22.96 33.45
C GLY A 275 -11.51 21.53 32.90
N PRO A 276 -12.67 20.82 32.83
CA PRO A 276 -12.72 19.45 32.32
C PRO A 276 -12.12 19.29 30.91
N ALA A 277 -12.37 20.24 30.01
CA ALA A 277 -11.78 20.26 28.68
C ALA A 277 -10.25 20.38 28.70
N GLY A 278 -9.69 21.25 29.54
CA GLY A 278 -8.24 21.42 29.67
C GLY A 278 -7.57 20.16 30.23
N VAL A 279 -8.19 19.51 31.22
CA VAL A 279 -7.74 18.21 31.76
C VAL A 279 -7.67 17.15 30.63
N ARG A 280 -8.73 17.04 29.85
CA ARG A 280 -8.77 16.10 28.71
C ARG A 280 -7.74 16.43 27.63
N PHE A 281 -7.65 17.71 27.28
CA PHE A 281 -6.71 18.19 26.25
C PHE A 281 -5.25 17.86 26.61
N ILE A 282 -4.89 18.03 27.87
CA ILE A 282 -3.54 17.70 28.36
C ILE A 282 -3.35 16.18 28.36
N ASP A 283 -4.31 15.40 28.87
CA ASP A 283 -4.25 13.94 28.93
C ASP A 283 -4.10 13.29 27.53
N LYS A 284 -4.75 13.85 26.52
CA LYS A 284 -4.72 13.34 25.14
C LYS A 284 -3.78 14.08 24.18
N MET A 285 -3.10 15.12 24.66
CA MET A 285 -2.27 16.05 23.86
C MET A 285 -3.04 16.62 22.66
N GLY A 286 -4.35 16.85 22.83
CA GLY A 286 -5.21 17.35 21.76
C GLY A 286 -6.67 17.46 22.15
N ALA A 287 -7.42 18.27 21.38
CA ALA A 287 -8.86 18.40 21.52
C ALA A 287 -9.59 17.23 20.84
N ASP A 288 -10.62 16.71 21.51
CA ASP A 288 -11.54 15.71 20.96
C ASP A 288 -12.99 15.99 21.37
N ASP A 289 -13.93 15.23 20.79
CA ASP A 289 -15.38 15.41 20.99
C ASP A 289 -15.80 15.12 22.43
N ARG A 290 -15.09 14.23 23.11
CA ARG A 290 -15.33 13.94 24.53
C ARG A 290 -14.90 15.10 25.44
N GLY A 291 -13.82 15.80 25.08
CA GLY A 291 -13.41 17.03 25.74
C GLY A 291 -14.43 18.15 25.57
N PHE A 292 -15.04 18.26 24.39
CA PHE A 292 -16.12 19.20 24.14
C PHE A 292 -17.38 18.86 24.97
N ALA A 293 -17.79 17.59 25.03
CA ALA A 293 -18.89 17.14 25.88
C ALA A 293 -18.61 17.39 27.37
N ALA A 294 -17.38 17.13 27.82
CA ALA A 294 -16.98 17.40 29.21
C ALA A 294 -17.01 18.90 29.52
N ALA A 295 -16.70 19.78 28.58
CA ALA A 295 -16.84 21.23 28.74
C ALA A 295 -18.31 21.65 28.92
N LEU A 296 -19.21 21.10 28.08
CA LEU A 296 -20.66 21.35 28.22
C LEU A 296 -21.17 20.92 29.60
N LEU A 297 -20.82 19.73 30.04
CA LEU A 297 -21.18 19.25 31.38
C LEU A 297 -20.57 20.12 32.49
N GLY A 298 -19.34 20.60 32.31
CA GLY A 298 -18.66 21.51 33.25
C GLY A 298 -19.35 22.87 33.35
N LEU A 299 -19.81 23.42 32.24
CA LEU A 299 -20.64 24.63 32.23
C LEU A 299 -21.99 24.39 32.88
N GLY A 300 -22.59 23.20 32.68
CA GLY A 300 -23.81 22.78 33.39
C GLY A 300 -23.63 22.67 34.89
N ALA A 301 -22.59 21.97 35.33
CA ALA A 301 -22.31 21.78 36.78
C ALA A 301 -22.10 23.12 37.53
N ARG A 302 -21.62 24.16 36.83
CA ARG A 302 -21.53 25.53 37.38
C ARG A 302 -22.80 26.36 37.17
N GLY A 303 -23.85 25.75 36.58
CA GLY A 303 -25.16 26.34 36.42
C GLY A 303 -25.28 27.34 35.26
N TYR A 304 -24.36 27.38 34.31
CA TYR A 304 -24.42 28.26 33.12
C TYR A 304 -25.41 27.78 32.07
N LEU A 305 -25.52 26.45 31.92
CA LEU A 305 -26.42 25.83 30.94
C LEU A 305 -27.09 24.58 31.53
N LYS A 306 -28.14 24.13 30.85
CA LYS A 306 -28.83 22.86 31.10
C LYS A 306 -28.75 22.02 29.83
N VAL A 307 -28.38 20.75 29.97
CA VAL A 307 -28.37 19.75 28.92
C VAL A 307 -29.57 18.81 29.12
N THR A 308 -30.42 18.70 28.13
CA THR A 308 -31.59 17.78 28.14
C THR A 308 -31.48 16.81 27.00
N GLU A 309 -31.44 15.53 27.31
CA GLU A 309 -31.47 14.48 26.28
C GLU A 309 -32.90 14.34 25.76
N ALA A 310 -33.12 14.55 24.47
CA ALA A 310 -34.41 14.41 23.84
C ALA A 310 -34.75 12.94 23.55
N ALA A 311 -36.02 12.56 23.69
CA ALA A 311 -36.46 11.20 23.44
C ALA A 311 -36.10 10.74 22.01
N ARG A 312 -35.69 9.48 21.84
CA ARG A 312 -35.40 8.88 20.52
C ARG A 312 -36.53 9.00 19.51
N GLN A 313 -37.79 9.08 19.97
CA GLN A 313 -38.96 9.29 19.14
C GLN A 313 -39.05 10.68 18.48
N ALA A 314 -38.34 11.68 19.05
CA ALA A 314 -38.25 13.04 18.52
C ALA A 314 -36.97 13.26 17.67
N GLY A 315 -36.36 12.20 17.17
CA GLY A 315 -35.14 12.25 16.33
C GLY A 315 -33.82 12.09 17.10
N GLY A 316 -33.87 11.96 18.42
CA GLY A 316 -32.70 11.85 19.31
C GLY A 316 -31.83 13.11 19.29
N GLY A 317 -31.05 13.36 20.34
CA GLY A 317 -30.12 14.48 20.41
C GLY A 317 -30.15 15.15 21.78
N TYR A 318 -29.44 16.25 21.92
CA TYR A 318 -29.28 16.98 23.19
C TYR A 318 -29.69 18.43 22.97
N ALA A 319 -30.70 18.87 23.70
CA ALA A 319 -31.06 20.28 23.79
C ALA A 319 -30.18 20.97 24.85
N ILE A 320 -29.56 22.07 24.47
CA ILE A 320 -28.70 22.86 25.35
C ILE A 320 -29.29 24.25 25.49
N GLU A 321 -29.56 24.65 26.70
CA GLU A 321 -30.22 25.91 27.04
C GLU A 321 -29.40 26.70 28.08
N ARG A 322 -29.27 28.02 27.87
CA ARG A 322 -28.64 28.92 28.87
C ARG A 322 -29.60 29.20 30.01
N THR A 323 -29.10 29.16 31.25
CA THR A 323 -29.87 29.47 32.46
C THR A 323 -29.93 30.97 32.78
N GLY A 324 -29.10 31.78 32.12
CA GLY A 324 -28.93 33.21 32.48
C GLY A 324 -27.90 33.49 33.57
N LYS A 325 -27.38 32.47 34.26
CA LYS A 325 -26.31 32.62 35.24
C LYS A 325 -24.96 32.91 34.54
N SER A 326 -24.20 33.89 35.04
CA SER A 326 -22.84 34.13 34.53
C SER A 326 -21.83 33.29 35.32
N VAL A 327 -20.80 32.80 34.62
CA VAL A 327 -19.68 32.04 35.21
C VAL A 327 -18.36 32.52 34.61
N GLU A 328 -17.26 32.28 35.32
CA GLU A 328 -15.95 32.42 34.75
C GLU A 328 -15.67 31.24 33.81
N PHE A 329 -15.24 31.52 32.58
CA PHE A 329 -14.97 30.48 31.59
C PHE A 329 -13.55 29.94 31.73
N PHE A 330 -13.43 28.63 31.70
CA PHE A 330 -12.16 27.96 31.46
C PHE A 330 -11.81 28.01 29.95
N PRO A 331 -10.52 27.81 29.59
CA PRO A 331 -10.11 27.71 28.17
C PRO A 331 -10.98 26.74 27.39
N GLY A 332 -11.39 27.13 26.18
CA GLY A 332 -12.31 26.41 25.30
C GLY A 332 -13.79 26.69 25.54
N GLU A 333 -14.21 27.02 26.76
CA GLU A 333 -15.63 27.20 27.08
C GLU A 333 -16.23 28.50 26.52
N GLN A 334 -15.42 29.56 26.43
CA GLN A 334 -15.85 30.81 25.83
C GLN A 334 -16.23 30.61 24.37
N ALA A 335 -15.44 29.86 23.62
CA ALA A 335 -15.72 29.52 22.22
C ALA A 335 -17.06 28.76 22.06
N ILE A 336 -17.36 27.85 22.98
CA ILE A 336 -18.66 27.16 23.02
C ILE A 336 -19.79 28.16 23.25
N SER A 337 -19.62 29.05 24.25
CA SER A 337 -20.64 30.06 24.59
C SER A 337 -20.94 31.00 23.42
N GLU A 338 -19.92 31.52 22.77
CA GLU A 338 -20.05 32.54 21.71
C GLU A 338 -20.59 31.94 20.40
N MET A 339 -20.10 30.75 20.02
CA MET A 339 -20.43 30.14 18.72
C MET A 339 -21.71 29.30 18.72
N LEU A 340 -22.04 28.71 19.88
CA LEU A 340 -23.13 27.74 19.98
C LEU A 340 -24.33 28.30 20.76
N LEU A 341 -24.11 29.13 21.79
CA LEU A 341 -25.14 29.49 22.74
C LEU A 341 -25.59 30.96 22.59
N GLY A 342 -26.30 31.26 21.48
CA GLY A 342 -26.92 32.58 21.31
C GLY A 342 -28.01 32.85 22.38
N PRO A 343 -28.37 34.13 22.65
CA PRO A 343 -29.41 34.43 23.64
C PRO A 343 -30.80 33.93 23.18
N GLY A 344 -31.48 33.18 24.05
CA GLY A 344 -32.93 32.98 24.02
C GLY A 344 -33.44 31.80 23.17
N LYS A 345 -32.60 30.92 22.60
CA LYS A 345 -33.08 29.70 21.91
C LYS A 345 -32.28 28.47 22.32
N PRO A 346 -32.93 27.36 22.69
CA PRO A 346 -32.23 26.10 22.90
C PRO A 346 -31.64 25.61 21.57
N ILE A 347 -30.40 25.07 21.63
CA ILE A 347 -29.74 24.47 20.50
C ILE A 347 -29.81 22.96 20.63
N VAL A 348 -30.17 22.28 19.54
CA VAL A 348 -30.23 20.81 19.50
C VAL A 348 -28.96 20.28 18.81
N ILE A 349 -28.15 19.53 19.54
CA ILE A 349 -27.04 18.74 19.02
C ILE A 349 -27.58 17.34 18.73
N GLY A 350 -27.83 17.03 17.46
CA GLY A 350 -28.33 15.74 17.01
C GLY A 350 -27.29 15.02 16.13
N ARG A 351 -27.74 13.97 15.44
CA ARG A 351 -26.89 13.22 14.49
C ARG A 351 -26.73 13.89 13.11
N GLN A 352 -27.46 14.98 12.89
CA GLN A 352 -27.39 15.74 11.64
C GLN A 352 -26.27 16.79 11.72
N HIS A 353 -25.55 16.98 10.61
CA HIS A 353 -24.50 17.99 10.53
C HIS A 353 -25.04 19.40 10.81
N SER A 354 -24.31 20.14 11.63
CA SER A 354 -24.61 21.52 12.01
C SER A 354 -23.37 22.39 11.88
N LEU A 355 -23.44 23.39 11.01
CA LEU A 355 -22.34 24.37 10.81
C LEU A 355 -21.97 25.08 12.11
N GLY A 356 -22.95 25.34 12.99
CA GLY A 356 -22.72 25.97 14.29
C GLY A 356 -21.88 25.07 15.22
N VAL A 357 -22.21 23.77 15.28
CA VAL A 357 -21.46 22.81 16.11
C VAL A 357 -20.06 22.60 15.55
N GLU A 358 -19.90 22.50 14.23
CA GLU A 358 -18.60 22.41 13.57
C GLU A 358 -17.72 23.63 13.87
N ALA A 359 -18.28 24.84 13.74
CA ALA A 359 -17.57 26.08 14.02
C ALA A 359 -17.17 26.18 15.51
N ALA A 360 -18.08 25.86 16.42
CA ALA A 360 -17.82 25.87 17.86
C ALA A 360 -16.72 24.86 18.23
N ARG A 361 -16.78 23.63 17.69
CA ARG A 361 -15.76 22.60 17.90
C ARG A 361 -14.39 23.03 17.38
N LYS A 362 -14.33 23.65 16.22
CA LYS A 362 -13.09 24.15 15.63
C LYS A 362 -12.49 25.30 16.46
N SER A 363 -13.32 26.26 16.86
CA SER A 363 -12.90 27.39 17.73
C SER A 363 -12.43 26.90 19.10
N PHE A 364 -13.17 25.95 19.71
CA PHE A 364 -12.80 25.27 20.95
C PHE A 364 -11.41 24.60 20.86
N ALA A 365 -11.15 23.87 19.78
CA ALA A 365 -9.87 23.21 19.57
C ALA A 365 -8.73 24.23 19.39
N VAL A 366 -8.98 25.32 18.68
CA VAL A 366 -7.99 26.40 18.44
C VAL A 366 -7.65 27.12 19.76
N ASP A 367 -8.64 27.44 20.60
CA ASP A 367 -8.39 28.10 21.89
C ASP A 367 -7.58 27.22 22.84
N LEU A 368 -7.94 25.93 22.97
CA LEU A 368 -7.16 24.98 23.77
C LEU A 368 -5.73 24.77 23.25
N GLU A 369 -5.56 24.66 21.93
CA GLU A 369 -4.24 24.53 21.30
C GLU A 369 -3.40 25.78 21.54
N GLY A 370 -4.00 26.99 21.42
CA GLY A 370 -3.33 28.25 21.67
C GLY A 370 -2.86 28.42 23.12
N ARG A 371 -3.68 27.96 24.07
CA ARG A 371 -3.37 28.07 25.52
C ARG A 371 -2.38 27.03 26.01
N PHE A 372 -2.54 25.78 25.56
CA PHE A 372 -1.84 24.63 26.15
C PHE A 372 -0.88 23.94 25.17
N GLY A 373 -1.12 24.03 23.86
CA GLY A 373 -0.46 23.18 22.86
C GLY A 373 1.06 23.28 22.90
N GLN A 374 1.63 24.45 22.58
CA GLN A 374 3.08 24.61 22.50
C GLN A 374 3.78 24.71 23.86
N ALA A 375 3.07 25.14 24.90
CA ALA A 375 3.64 25.31 26.22
C ALA A 375 3.82 23.96 26.96
N LEU A 376 2.90 23.02 26.77
CA LEU A 376 2.83 21.80 27.56
C LEU A 376 3.33 20.55 26.85
N PHE A 377 3.31 20.51 25.51
CA PHE A 377 3.83 19.38 24.73
C PHE A 377 4.29 19.77 23.34
N SER A 378 5.18 18.95 22.78
CA SER A 378 5.67 19.10 21.43
C SER A 378 5.15 17.94 20.56
N LYS A 379 4.46 18.27 19.46
CA LYS A 379 3.96 17.27 18.49
C LYS A 379 5.05 16.76 17.53
N ASN A 380 6.26 17.34 17.58
CA ASN A 380 7.44 16.96 16.79
C ASN A 380 7.16 16.77 15.28
N ARG A 381 6.21 17.54 14.71
CA ARG A 381 5.75 17.44 13.30
C ARG A 381 6.90 17.59 12.29
N GLY A 382 7.91 18.43 12.58
CA GLY A 382 9.09 18.57 11.74
C GLY A 382 9.89 17.27 11.55
N SER A 383 9.97 16.45 12.61
CA SER A 383 10.61 15.13 12.53
C SER A 383 9.82 14.16 11.64
N LEU A 384 8.50 14.19 11.71
CA LEU A 384 7.63 13.39 10.84
C LEU A 384 7.70 13.85 9.38
N ALA A 385 7.72 15.17 9.13
CA ALA A 385 7.87 15.72 7.80
C ALA A 385 9.21 15.33 7.16
N ALA A 386 10.31 15.39 7.92
CA ALA A 386 11.62 14.92 7.48
C ALA A 386 11.62 13.41 7.19
N GLY A 387 11.00 12.60 8.06
CA GLY A 387 10.80 11.18 7.83
C GLY A 387 9.98 10.87 6.57
N ALA A 388 8.92 11.63 6.33
CA ALA A 388 8.12 11.51 5.09
C ALA A 388 8.96 11.87 3.85
N GLY A 389 9.83 12.88 3.94
CA GLY A 389 10.80 13.22 2.89
C GLY A 389 11.77 12.06 2.59
N ILE A 390 12.31 11.40 3.62
CA ILE A 390 13.16 10.21 3.45
C ILE A 390 12.39 9.08 2.75
N ALA A 391 11.15 8.80 3.17
CA ALA A 391 10.33 7.77 2.57
C ALA A 391 10.03 8.07 1.10
N PHE A 392 9.65 9.30 0.78
CA PHE A 392 9.38 9.74 -0.60
C PHE A 392 10.63 9.63 -1.49
N ALA A 393 11.77 10.11 -1.01
CA ALA A 393 13.04 10.02 -1.73
C ALA A 393 13.45 8.56 -1.97
N THR A 394 13.23 7.67 -0.98
CA THR A 394 13.52 6.24 -1.10
C THR A 394 12.64 5.59 -2.17
N VAL A 395 11.32 5.83 -2.15
CA VAL A 395 10.39 5.28 -3.15
C VAL A 395 10.71 5.82 -4.55
N GLY A 396 11.06 7.11 -4.67
CA GLY A 396 11.54 7.71 -5.91
C GLY A 396 12.80 7.03 -6.44
N LEU A 397 13.80 6.79 -5.56
CA LEU A 397 15.02 6.08 -5.91
C LEU A 397 14.76 4.63 -6.33
N MET A 398 13.86 3.92 -5.62
CA MET A 398 13.45 2.56 -6.01
C MET A 398 12.84 2.56 -7.41
N HIS A 399 12.00 3.54 -7.75
CA HIS A 399 11.40 3.67 -9.08
C HIS A 399 12.47 3.93 -10.15
N LEU A 400 13.40 4.85 -9.90
CA LEU A 400 14.52 5.14 -10.81
C LEU A 400 15.45 3.93 -11.02
N LEU A 401 15.55 3.05 -10.03
CA LEU A 401 16.36 1.82 -10.10
C LEU A 401 15.54 0.61 -10.56
N ASP A 402 14.37 0.82 -11.16
CA ASP A 402 13.51 -0.21 -11.74
C ASP A 402 13.07 -1.32 -10.76
N ALA A 403 12.75 -0.97 -9.53
CA ALA A 403 12.16 -1.92 -8.60
C ALA A 403 10.79 -2.39 -9.12
N PRO A 404 10.46 -3.70 -9.04
CA PRO A 404 9.14 -4.19 -9.40
C PRO A 404 8.03 -3.52 -8.57
N GLY A 405 6.88 -3.20 -9.21
CA GLY A 405 5.78 -2.45 -8.59
C GLY A 405 5.27 -3.06 -7.28
N ALA A 406 5.27 -4.38 -7.17
CA ALA A 406 4.88 -5.07 -5.93
C ALA A 406 5.80 -4.72 -4.75
N TYR A 407 7.11 -4.60 -4.97
CA TYR A 407 8.07 -4.20 -3.92
C TYR A 407 7.97 -2.71 -3.60
N LEU A 408 7.70 -1.85 -4.60
CA LEU A 408 7.40 -0.43 -4.39
C LEU A 408 6.20 -0.26 -3.45
N ALA A 409 5.11 -0.97 -3.71
CA ALA A 409 3.90 -0.92 -2.89
C ALA A 409 4.15 -1.49 -1.47
N ALA A 410 4.84 -2.63 -1.36
CA ALA A 410 5.08 -3.28 -0.07
C ALA A 410 6.01 -2.44 0.83
N ILE A 411 7.15 -1.97 0.31
CA ILE A 411 8.13 -1.18 1.08
C ILE A 411 7.56 0.22 1.36
N GLY A 412 6.92 0.86 0.38
CA GLY A 412 6.25 2.16 0.58
C GLY A 412 5.14 2.10 1.61
N GLY A 413 4.31 1.04 1.56
CA GLY A 413 3.28 0.78 2.56
C GLY A 413 3.86 0.56 3.98
N ALA A 414 4.93 -0.23 4.08
CA ALA A 414 5.62 -0.44 5.36
C ALA A 414 6.23 0.86 5.92
N MET A 415 6.80 1.72 5.06
CA MET A 415 7.29 3.05 5.48
C MET A 415 6.16 3.96 5.95
N ALA A 416 5.00 3.94 5.29
CA ALA A 416 3.83 4.70 5.70
C ALA A 416 3.32 4.23 7.07
N LEU A 417 3.22 2.92 7.30
CA LEU A 417 2.85 2.36 8.60
C LEU A 417 3.85 2.74 9.70
N LEU A 418 5.15 2.73 9.39
CA LEU A 418 6.19 3.17 10.31
C LEU A 418 6.03 4.65 10.68
N LEU A 419 5.75 5.51 9.71
CA LEU A 419 5.49 6.94 9.96
C LEU A 419 4.23 7.13 10.82
N LEU A 420 3.15 6.40 10.58
CA LEU A 420 1.93 6.43 11.39
C LEU A 420 2.20 5.97 12.84
N PHE A 421 3.00 4.92 13.02
CA PHE A 421 3.41 4.46 14.35
C PHE A 421 4.20 5.54 15.10
N PHE A 422 5.21 6.14 14.44
CA PHE A 422 5.99 7.21 15.06
C PHE A 422 5.19 8.51 15.24
N ALA A 423 4.20 8.79 14.41
CA ALA A 423 3.29 9.92 14.61
C ALA A 423 2.53 9.83 15.95
N ARG A 424 2.31 8.60 16.43
CA ARG A 424 1.64 8.36 17.71
C ARG A 424 2.58 8.44 18.92
N ILE A 425 3.86 8.09 18.77
CA ILE A 425 4.81 8.01 19.91
C ILE A 425 5.81 9.17 19.98
N LEU A 426 5.90 10.00 18.93
CA LEU A 426 6.78 11.18 18.89
C LEU A 426 6.27 12.39 19.70
N PRO A 427 4.94 12.63 19.86
CA PRO A 427 4.49 13.66 20.77
C PRO A 427 4.97 13.39 22.20
N ALA A 428 5.49 14.43 22.87
CA ALA A 428 6.02 14.32 24.22
C ALA A 428 5.67 15.55 25.05
N TYR A 429 5.49 15.37 26.35
CA TYR A 429 5.27 16.47 27.29
C TYR A 429 6.53 17.31 27.46
N SER A 430 6.36 18.62 27.68
CA SER A 430 7.37 19.45 28.30
C SER A 430 7.49 19.13 29.79
N VAL A 431 8.52 19.63 30.46
CA VAL A 431 8.67 19.46 31.94
C VAL A 431 7.44 20.02 32.68
N GLY A 432 6.91 21.17 32.22
CA GLY A 432 5.68 21.75 32.77
C GLY A 432 4.44 20.91 32.50
N GLY A 433 4.30 20.42 31.24
CA GLY A 433 3.22 19.51 30.84
C GLY A 433 3.23 18.21 31.66
N ARG A 434 4.41 17.63 31.90
CA ARG A 434 4.53 16.41 32.69
C ARG A 434 4.08 16.61 34.14
N LYS A 435 4.42 17.74 34.80
CA LYS A 435 3.95 18.06 36.12
C LYS A 435 2.42 18.19 36.22
N LEU A 436 1.80 18.80 35.22
CA LEU A 436 0.34 18.89 35.13
C LEU A 436 -0.29 17.51 34.90
N GLN A 437 0.30 16.70 34.01
CA GLN A 437 -0.14 15.32 33.75
C GLN A 437 -0.04 14.45 35.02
N ASP A 438 1.02 14.59 35.86
CA ASP A 438 1.13 13.88 37.12
C ASP A 438 0.00 14.30 38.09
N GLY A 439 -0.41 15.58 38.05
CA GLY A 439 -1.57 16.07 38.82
C GLY A 439 -2.91 15.52 38.29
N ILE A 440 -3.07 15.45 36.98
CA ILE A 440 -4.25 14.85 36.32
C ILE A 440 -4.35 13.36 36.63
N GLU A 441 -3.23 12.65 36.64
CA GLU A 441 -3.17 11.23 36.98
C GLU A 441 -3.57 10.99 38.46
N GLY A 442 -3.15 11.90 39.38
CA GLY A 442 -3.61 11.88 40.74
C GLY A 442 -5.11 12.11 40.89
N LEU A 443 -5.70 13.00 40.06
CA LEU A 443 -7.16 13.20 39.99
C LEU A 443 -7.86 11.95 39.43
N ARG A 444 -7.32 11.36 38.37
CA ARG A 444 -7.84 10.08 37.80
C ARG A 444 -7.82 8.98 38.84
N GLN A 445 -6.75 8.85 39.64
CA GLN A 445 -6.65 7.88 40.72
C GLN A 445 -7.79 8.04 41.71
N TYR A 446 -8.09 9.26 42.19
CA TYR A 446 -9.22 9.53 43.09
C TYR A 446 -10.57 9.16 42.46
N LEU A 447 -10.80 9.56 41.21
CA LEU A 447 -12.07 9.32 40.51
C LEU A 447 -12.31 7.84 40.19
N SER A 448 -11.24 7.05 40.06
CA SER A 448 -11.32 5.62 39.71
C SER A 448 -11.36 4.67 40.91
N VAL A 449 -11.16 5.16 42.14
CA VAL A 449 -11.26 4.32 43.35
C VAL A 449 -12.72 4.01 43.63
N ALA A 450 -13.05 2.71 43.76
CA ALA A 450 -14.39 2.23 44.08
C ALA A 450 -14.55 1.85 45.57
N GLU A 451 -13.47 1.48 46.25
CA GLU A 451 -13.51 0.91 47.60
C GLU A 451 -13.54 1.99 48.70
N ALA A 452 -14.50 1.87 49.62
CA ALA A 452 -14.69 2.81 50.75
C ALA A 452 -13.48 2.85 51.70
N ASP A 453 -12.82 1.71 51.95
CA ASP A 453 -11.67 1.63 52.83
C ASP A 453 -10.44 2.32 52.24
N GLU A 454 -10.25 2.25 50.92
CA GLU A 454 -9.19 2.97 50.24
C GLU A 454 -9.43 4.49 50.28
N LEU A 455 -10.67 4.94 50.09
CA LEU A 455 -11.05 6.35 50.23
C LEU A 455 -10.80 6.90 51.62
N ARG A 456 -11.07 6.10 52.67
CA ARG A 456 -10.75 6.50 54.06
C ARG A 456 -9.24 6.64 54.29
N ARG A 457 -8.46 5.70 53.79
CA ARG A 457 -6.97 5.76 53.84
C ARG A 457 -6.43 6.98 53.11
N MET A 458 -7.04 7.35 52.00
CA MET A 458 -6.69 8.52 51.23
C MET A 458 -7.15 9.84 51.87
N LYS A 459 -7.98 9.82 52.88
CA LYS A 459 -8.65 11.00 53.49
C LYS A 459 -9.46 11.79 52.44
N ALA A 460 -10.22 11.09 51.61
CA ALA A 460 -11.03 11.68 50.56
C ALA A 460 -12.13 12.61 51.15
N PRO A 461 -12.57 13.63 50.38
CA PRO A 461 -13.69 14.49 50.75
C PRO A 461 -14.97 13.69 51.01
N PRO A 462 -15.94 14.29 51.77
CA PRO A 462 -17.25 13.67 51.95
C PRO A 462 -17.91 13.30 50.63
N GLN A 463 -18.43 12.08 50.53
CA GLN A 463 -19.04 11.57 49.32
C GLN A 463 -20.52 11.98 49.28
N THR A 464 -20.79 13.20 48.82
CA THR A 464 -22.12 13.79 48.68
C THR A 464 -22.59 13.88 47.26
N GLY A 465 -23.89 14.06 47.01
CA GLY A 465 -24.43 14.31 45.67
C GLY A 465 -23.84 15.56 45.01
N GLU A 466 -23.50 16.59 45.83
CA GLU A 466 -22.84 17.79 45.34
C GLU A 466 -21.43 17.50 44.82
N GLU A 467 -20.64 16.69 45.56
CA GLU A 467 -19.32 16.24 45.12
C GLU A 467 -19.41 15.39 43.84
N PHE A 468 -20.42 14.50 43.79
CA PHE A 468 -20.70 13.74 42.57
C PHE A 468 -20.91 14.65 41.35
N ALA A 469 -21.82 15.62 41.47
CA ALA A 469 -22.19 16.54 40.40
C ALA A 469 -21.02 17.44 39.98
N ARG A 470 -20.24 17.94 40.94
CA ARG A 470 -19.07 18.79 40.70
C ARG A 470 -17.96 18.09 39.94
N MET A 471 -17.69 16.82 40.27
CA MET A 471 -16.57 16.07 39.68
C MET A 471 -16.93 15.25 38.47
N LEU A 472 -18.21 15.05 38.17
CA LEU A 472 -18.68 14.29 37.02
C LEU A 472 -18.11 14.76 35.68
N PRO A 473 -18.04 16.07 35.33
CA PRO A 473 -17.42 16.52 34.10
C PRO A 473 -15.95 16.12 33.95
N TYR A 474 -15.21 16.07 35.04
CA TYR A 474 -13.81 15.62 35.10
C TYR A 474 -13.71 14.09 34.92
N ALA A 475 -14.64 13.35 35.52
CA ALA A 475 -14.72 11.90 35.34
C ALA A 475 -14.97 11.54 33.85
N VAL A 476 -15.88 12.27 33.21
CA VAL A 476 -16.13 12.16 31.75
C VAL A 476 -14.88 12.52 30.97
N ALA A 477 -14.22 13.62 31.26
CA ALA A 477 -12.99 14.04 30.62
C ALA A 477 -11.90 12.95 30.67
N LEU A 478 -11.77 12.28 31.80
CA LEU A 478 -10.76 11.24 32.05
C LEU A 478 -11.20 9.82 31.68
N GLY A 479 -12.45 9.59 31.29
CA GLY A 479 -12.98 8.29 30.92
C GLY A 479 -13.21 7.33 32.06
N VAL A 480 -13.52 7.85 33.24
CA VAL A 480 -13.78 7.10 34.49
C VAL A 480 -15.19 7.36 35.05
N GLU A 481 -16.09 7.94 34.21
CA GLU A 481 -17.45 8.31 34.63
C GLU A 481 -18.28 7.12 35.10
N LYS A 482 -18.08 5.94 34.52
CA LYS A 482 -18.80 4.74 34.97
C LYS A 482 -18.39 4.36 36.38
N THR A 483 -17.09 4.23 36.65
CA THR A 483 -16.58 3.90 37.97
C THR A 483 -16.99 4.94 39.01
N TRP A 484 -16.99 6.24 38.61
CA TRP A 484 -17.44 7.34 39.45
C TRP A 484 -18.93 7.22 39.79
N ALA A 485 -19.80 6.96 38.80
CA ALA A 485 -21.22 6.80 38.99
C ALA A 485 -21.58 5.52 39.80
N ASP A 486 -20.94 4.37 39.51
CA ASP A 486 -21.12 3.12 40.27
C ASP A 486 -20.82 3.31 41.76
N ARG A 487 -19.73 4.01 42.07
CA ARG A 487 -19.37 4.33 43.46
C ARG A 487 -20.48 5.09 44.20
N PHE A 488 -20.97 6.18 43.59
CA PHE A 488 -22.01 6.99 44.25
C PHE A 488 -23.37 6.32 44.25
N THR A 489 -23.68 5.50 43.27
CA THR A 489 -24.89 4.67 43.25
C THR A 489 -24.89 3.68 44.42
N THR A 490 -23.73 3.08 44.70
CA THR A 490 -23.57 2.18 45.85
C THR A 490 -23.67 2.91 47.20
N LEU A 491 -23.15 4.13 47.27
CA LEU A 491 -23.13 4.90 48.54
C LEU A 491 -24.43 5.65 48.85
N LEU A 492 -25.07 6.26 47.84
CA LEU A 492 -26.20 7.17 47.99
C LEU A 492 -27.51 6.64 47.40
N GLY A 493 -27.43 5.61 46.58
CA GLY A 493 -28.54 5.08 45.78
C GLY A 493 -28.71 5.78 44.42
N ALA A 494 -29.29 5.06 43.45
CA ALA A 494 -29.44 5.54 42.07
C ALA A 494 -30.30 6.82 41.97
N SER A 495 -31.35 6.95 42.77
CA SER A 495 -32.21 8.14 42.80
C SER A 495 -31.50 9.41 43.25
N ALA A 496 -30.61 9.32 44.25
CA ALA A 496 -29.81 10.45 44.71
C ALA A 496 -28.77 10.89 43.70
N VAL A 497 -28.14 9.94 43.00
CA VAL A 497 -27.21 10.21 41.89
C VAL A 497 -27.94 10.88 40.71
N ALA A 498 -29.11 10.37 40.35
CA ALA A 498 -29.94 10.95 39.30
C ALA A 498 -30.41 12.38 39.66
N ALA A 499 -30.81 12.61 40.89
CA ALA A 499 -31.19 13.94 41.37
C ALA A 499 -30.02 14.93 41.34
N ALA A 500 -28.83 14.51 41.76
CA ALA A 500 -27.61 15.33 41.74
C ALA A 500 -27.17 15.70 40.31
N ALA A 501 -27.21 14.76 39.36
CA ALA A 501 -26.94 15.04 37.96
C ALA A 501 -28.07 15.88 37.32
N GLY A 502 -29.33 15.64 37.73
CA GLY A 502 -30.52 16.27 37.18
C GLY A 502 -30.57 17.80 37.34
N ALA A 503 -29.74 18.35 38.19
CA ALA A 503 -29.59 19.80 38.35
C ALA A 503 -29.14 20.49 37.04
N TYR A 504 -28.38 19.82 36.19
CA TYR A 504 -27.87 20.36 34.91
C TYR A 504 -27.90 19.38 33.73
N TYR A 505 -28.15 18.11 33.98
CA TYR A 505 -28.27 17.08 32.95
C TYR A 505 -29.52 16.25 33.19
N SER A 506 -30.43 16.23 32.25
CA SER A 506 -31.68 15.47 32.38
C SER A 506 -31.91 14.61 31.12
N SER A 507 -32.52 13.43 31.35
CA SER A 507 -32.96 12.52 30.27
C SER A 507 -34.44 12.22 30.45
N ASP A 508 -35.20 12.20 29.36
CA ASP A 508 -36.65 11.89 29.38
C ASP A 508 -36.97 10.47 29.89
N GLN A 509 -35.98 9.56 29.83
CA GLN A 509 -36.12 8.19 30.30
C GLN A 509 -35.66 7.99 31.75
N GLY A 510 -35.14 9.04 32.40
CA GLY A 510 -34.48 8.92 33.69
C GLY A 510 -33.19 8.09 33.62
N PHE A 511 -32.47 8.02 34.75
CA PHE A 511 -31.28 7.17 34.85
C PHE A 511 -31.63 5.98 35.75
N GLY A 512 -31.78 4.79 35.16
CA GLY A 512 -32.07 3.56 35.91
C GLY A 512 -30.88 3.07 36.73
N ASP A 513 -29.66 3.25 36.19
CA ASP A 513 -28.39 2.84 36.80
C ASP A 513 -27.20 3.69 36.30
N ALA A 514 -26.03 3.45 36.87
CA ALA A 514 -24.80 4.10 36.46
C ALA A 514 -24.35 3.78 35.00
N GLY A 515 -24.75 2.62 34.48
CA GLY A 515 -24.44 2.19 33.13
C GLY A 515 -25.24 2.99 32.10
N SER A 516 -26.55 3.17 32.33
CA SER A 516 -27.41 4.01 31.50
C SER A 516 -26.95 5.46 31.47
N PHE A 517 -26.56 6.00 32.62
CA PHE A 517 -26.01 7.34 32.73
C PHE A 517 -24.68 7.47 31.94
N SER A 518 -23.75 6.55 32.14
CA SER A 518 -22.47 6.55 31.42
C SER A 518 -22.66 6.46 29.89
N SER A 519 -23.61 5.65 29.43
CA SER A 519 -23.91 5.52 28.01
C SER A 519 -24.54 6.79 27.42
N SER A 520 -25.40 7.47 28.16
CA SER A 520 -25.98 8.75 27.75
C SER A 520 -24.94 9.86 27.63
N VAL A 521 -23.98 9.90 28.56
CA VAL A 521 -22.87 10.86 28.50
C VAL A 521 -21.92 10.56 27.34
N ALA A 522 -21.64 9.29 27.07
CA ALA A 522 -20.81 8.88 25.92
C ALA A 522 -21.50 9.26 24.59
N SER A 523 -22.81 9.08 24.47
CA SER A 523 -23.58 9.41 23.27
C SER A 523 -23.71 10.93 23.02
N LEU A 524 -23.52 11.77 24.02
CA LEU A 524 -23.35 13.21 23.83
C LEU A 524 -22.09 13.52 23.02
N GLY A 525 -20.96 12.88 23.34
CA GLY A 525 -19.73 13.00 22.56
C GLY A 525 -19.86 12.51 21.13
N GLU A 526 -20.56 11.37 20.93
CA GLU A 526 -20.86 10.83 19.58
C GLU A 526 -21.75 11.78 18.78
N SER A 527 -22.76 12.40 19.42
CA SER A 527 -23.65 13.38 18.78
C SER A 527 -22.90 14.65 18.38
N VAL A 528 -21.96 15.12 19.20
CA VAL A 528 -21.07 16.23 18.84
C VAL A 528 -20.22 15.86 17.63
N SER A 529 -19.65 14.64 17.60
CA SER A 529 -18.86 14.15 16.46
C SER A 529 -19.68 14.10 15.17
N ALA A 530 -20.89 13.53 15.24
CA ALA A 530 -21.79 13.42 14.09
C ALA A 530 -22.23 14.80 13.59
N ALA A 531 -22.59 15.70 14.49
CA ALA A 531 -23.01 17.06 14.14
C ALA A 531 -21.87 17.92 13.57
N ALA A 532 -20.62 17.64 13.92
CA ALA A 532 -19.45 18.37 13.44
C ALA A 532 -18.82 17.77 12.16
N THR A 533 -19.31 16.65 11.62
CA THR A 533 -18.75 15.96 10.45
C THR A 533 -19.64 16.19 9.22
N PRO A 534 -19.11 16.81 8.13
CA PRO A 534 -19.86 17.00 6.88
C PRO A 534 -20.26 15.66 6.21
N PRO A 535 -21.41 15.57 5.56
CA PRO A 535 -21.83 14.38 4.81
C PRO A 535 -20.88 14.13 3.62
N GLY A 536 -20.37 12.91 3.44
CA GLY A 536 -19.68 12.48 2.22
C GLY A 536 -18.17 12.22 2.29
N SER A 537 -17.57 12.01 3.48
CA SER A 537 -16.12 11.83 3.65
C SER A 537 -15.59 10.37 3.64
N ASN A 538 -16.34 9.38 3.12
CA ASN A 538 -15.88 8.00 3.04
C ASN A 538 -15.71 7.55 1.60
N SER A 539 -14.44 7.29 1.16
CA SER A 539 -14.11 6.67 -0.13
C SER A 539 -13.26 5.43 0.06
N GLY A 540 -13.73 4.28 -0.50
CA GLY A 540 -13.01 3.03 -0.56
C GLY A 540 -12.59 2.69 -1.98
N SER A 541 -11.47 2.00 -2.18
CA SER A 541 -10.99 1.53 -3.46
C SER A 541 -10.48 0.10 -3.38
N GLY A 542 -10.80 -0.70 -4.42
CA GLY A 542 -10.36 -2.08 -4.62
C GLY A 542 -9.55 -2.23 -5.91
N GLY A 543 -8.63 -3.17 -5.91
CA GLY A 543 -7.66 -3.46 -6.94
C GLY A 543 -7.72 -4.89 -7.47
N GLY A 544 -6.81 -5.33 -8.31
CA GLY A 544 -6.69 -6.71 -8.77
C GLY A 544 -5.68 -6.94 -9.88
N GLY A 545 -4.98 -8.02 -9.87
CA GLY A 545 -3.70 -8.39 -10.37
C GLY A 545 -3.57 -9.50 -11.41
N SER A 546 -2.36 -9.99 -11.59
CA SER A 546 -1.72 -11.28 -11.96
C SER A 546 -1.44 -11.52 -13.47
N SER A 547 -0.45 -12.24 -13.92
CA SER A 547 0.59 -13.19 -13.56
C SER A 547 1.22 -13.84 -14.81
N GLY A 548 2.46 -14.41 -14.70
CA GLY A 548 2.96 -15.57 -15.42
C GLY A 548 4.30 -15.41 -16.15
N GLY A 549 5.29 -16.24 -15.76
CA GLY A 549 6.70 -16.16 -16.14
C GLY A 549 7.23 -17.32 -16.98
N GLY A 550 8.41 -17.16 -17.53
CA GLY A 550 9.25 -18.16 -18.17
C GLY A 550 10.28 -17.51 -19.11
N GLY A 551 11.58 -17.95 -19.02
CA GLY A 551 12.67 -17.40 -19.83
C GLY A 551 12.69 -17.93 -21.28
N GLY A 552 13.18 -17.12 -22.21
CA GLY A 552 13.25 -17.42 -23.63
C GLY A 552 12.34 -16.55 -24.47
N GLY A 553 12.37 -16.72 -25.82
CA GLY A 553 11.61 -15.89 -26.74
C GLY A 553 10.13 -15.79 -26.38
N GLY A 554 9.62 -14.56 -26.20
CA GLY A 554 8.28 -14.30 -25.69
C GLY A 554 7.17 -14.43 -26.73
N GLY A 555 7.42 -14.04 -27.97
CA GLY A 555 6.41 -14.04 -29.01
C GLY A 555 6.62 -12.94 -30.04
N GLY A 556 5.69 -12.79 -30.94
CA GLY A 556 5.68 -11.75 -31.94
C GLY A 556 4.31 -11.55 -32.55
N SER A 557 4.14 -10.42 -33.23
CA SER A 557 2.94 -10.05 -33.95
C SER A 557 3.28 -9.12 -35.12
N GLY A 558 2.34 -8.84 -35.95
CA GLY A 558 2.43 -7.76 -36.96
C GLY A 558 2.09 -6.40 -36.32
N TRP A 559 2.42 -5.32 -37.00
CA TRP A 559 1.97 -3.95 -36.70
C TRP A 559 1.88 -3.06 -37.93
#